data_5d0d800b3be7e1764f731e069c2a8e71
#
_entry.id   5d0d800b3be7e1764f731e069c2a8e71
#
_cell.length_a   1.000
_cell.length_b   1.000
_cell.length_c   1.000
_cell.angle_alpha   90.00
_cell.angle_beta   90.00
_cell.angle_gamma   90.00
#
_symmetry.space_group_name_H-M   'P 1'
#
loop_
_entity.id
_entity.type
_entity.pdbx_description
1 polymer ?
#
loop_
_entity_poly.entity_id
_entity_poly.type
_entity_poly.pdbx_seq_one_letter_code
_entity_poly.pdbx_strand_id
1 'polypeptide(L)'
;MRKANTPANSSPRLHQVASLPMRKTERGIEICLVTTRETGRWTVPKGWPMKGRKDFDAARIEAEQEAGVIGKSSKKPIGTFEYWKRRETQFDLIEVAVYPLKVTKTLARWKEYEERQVRWVLPIEAARLVSEPQLAHLLRSLAPITEEDADISSMIVPKPH
;
A
#
# COMPACT_ATOMS: atom_id res chain seq x y z
N MET A 1 6.58 -34.26 16.08
CA MET A 1 6.41 -33.51 15.84
C MET A 1 6.11 -32.98 15.81
N ARG A 2 6.10 -32.86 15.91
CA ARG A 2 5.71 -32.07 15.76
C ARG A 2 5.57 -31.36 15.35
N LYS A 3 5.61 -31.58 15.27
CA LYS A 3 5.25 -30.71 14.69
C LYS A 3 4.43 -30.20 14.76
N ALA A 4 4.11 -30.46 15.14
CA ALA A 4 3.36 -29.92 15.08
C ALA A 4 2.83 -29.19 15.15
N ASN A 5 2.76 -28.82 15.43
CA ASN A 5 2.25 -27.99 15.37
C ASN A 5 2.22 -27.13 14.76
N THR A 6 2.62 -27.06 14.54
CA THR A 6 2.45 -26.28 13.80
C THR A 6 1.34 -26.25 13.29
N PRO A 7 0.88 -26.25 13.27
CA PRO A 7 -0.02 -26.05 12.65
C PRO A 7 -0.90 -25.37 12.47
N ALA A 8 -1.32 -25.54 13.05
CA ALA A 8 -2.36 -24.97 12.67
C ALA A 8 -2.18 -23.80 12.01
N ASN A 9 -1.90 -23.55 12.20
CA ASN A 9 -1.62 -22.67 11.68
C ASN A 9 -0.83 -22.71 10.70
N SER A 10 -0.76 -23.51 10.38
CA SER A 10 0.25 -23.69 9.44
C SER A 10 -0.16 -23.55 8.01
N SER A 11 -1.30 -23.06 7.69
CA SER A 11 -1.61 -22.66 6.34
C SER A 11 -0.64 -21.57 5.93
N PRO A 12 0.02 -21.68 4.77
CA PRO A 12 0.91 -20.63 4.33
C PRO A 12 0.12 -19.33 4.23
N ARG A 13 0.72 -18.27 4.74
CA ARG A 13 0.12 -16.95 4.64
C ARG A 13 0.18 -16.52 3.19
N LEU A 14 -0.92 -16.00 2.68
CA LEU A 14 -0.95 -15.47 1.34
C LEU A 14 -0.32 -14.08 1.31
N HIS A 15 0.23 -13.70 0.17
CA HIS A 15 0.97 -12.45 0.05
C HIS A 15 0.43 -11.61 -1.08
N GLN A 16 0.32 -10.31 -0.82
CA GLN A 16 0.04 -9.31 -1.84
C GLN A 16 1.08 -8.23 -1.78
N VAL A 17 1.08 -7.37 -2.78
CA VAL A 17 1.97 -6.23 -2.88
C VAL A 17 1.13 -4.97 -3.00
N ALA A 18 1.57 -3.91 -2.36
CA ALA A 18 0.87 -2.63 -2.40
C ALA A 18 1.85 -1.53 -2.73
N SER A 19 1.32 -0.50 -3.38
CA SER A 19 2.05 0.74 -3.62
C SER A 19 1.62 1.77 -2.60
N LEU A 20 2.56 2.59 -2.16
CA LEU A 20 2.26 3.76 -1.35
C LEU A 20 2.63 4.98 -2.19
N PRO A 21 1.70 5.45 -3.05
CA PRO A 21 2.02 6.58 -3.92
C PRO A 21 2.08 7.87 -3.11
N MET A 22 3.15 8.62 -3.32
CA MET A 22 3.41 9.84 -2.58
C MET A 22 3.78 10.97 -3.52
N ARG A 23 3.36 12.19 -3.15
CA ARG A 23 3.75 13.40 -3.87
C ARG A 23 3.98 14.52 -2.87
N LYS A 24 4.86 15.44 -3.25
CA LYS A 24 5.15 16.62 -2.43
C LYS A 24 4.21 17.75 -2.82
N THR A 25 3.60 18.37 -1.83
CA THR A 25 2.72 19.52 -2.04
C THR A 25 3.07 20.62 -1.04
N GLU A 26 2.40 21.76 -1.14
CA GLU A 26 2.57 22.83 -0.16
C GLU A 26 2.18 22.40 1.24
N ARG A 27 1.27 21.45 1.35
CA ARG A 27 0.84 20.92 2.65
C ARG A 27 1.80 19.88 3.22
N GLY A 28 2.81 19.48 2.44
CA GLY A 28 3.72 18.41 2.80
C GLY A 28 3.54 17.21 1.87
N ILE A 29 3.95 16.05 2.34
CA ILE A 29 3.78 14.82 1.55
C ILE A 29 2.33 14.38 1.61
N GLU A 30 1.75 14.16 0.44
CA GLU A 30 0.41 13.58 0.33
C GLU A 30 0.49 12.15 -0.16
N ILE A 31 -0.43 11.34 0.33
CA ILE A 31 -0.54 9.92 0.04
C ILE A 31 -1.79 9.68 -0.76
N CYS A 32 -1.69 8.83 -1.78
CA CYS A 32 -2.82 8.46 -2.62
C CYS A 32 -3.50 7.23 -2.05
N LEU A 33 -4.78 7.34 -1.74
CA LEU A 33 -5.61 6.22 -1.33
C LEU A 33 -6.65 5.95 -2.41
N VAL A 34 -7.10 4.69 -2.46
CA VAL A 34 -8.19 4.27 -3.34
C VAL A 34 -9.22 3.52 -2.52
N THR A 35 -10.43 3.40 -3.06
CA THR A 35 -11.48 2.61 -2.42
C THR A 35 -11.43 1.17 -2.92
N THR A 36 -11.78 0.23 -2.04
CA THR A 36 -12.00 -1.16 -2.45
C THR A 36 -13.27 -1.21 -3.29
N ARG A 37 -13.30 -2.10 -4.30
CA ARG A 37 -14.43 -2.15 -5.22
C ARG A 37 -15.72 -2.63 -4.56
N GLU A 38 -15.61 -3.59 -3.65
CA GLU A 38 -16.80 -4.21 -3.07
C GLU A 38 -17.38 -3.41 -1.92
N THR A 39 -16.52 -2.91 -1.04
CA THR A 39 -17.00 -2.26 0.20
C THR A 39 -16.77 -0.76 0.24
N GLY A 40 -16.03 -0.21 -0.73
CA GLY A 40 -15.76 1.23 -0.79
C GLY A 40 -14.91 1.75 0.36
N ARG A 41 -14.10 0.90 0.97
CA ARG A 41 -13.23 1.33 2.07
C ARG A 41 -11.92 1.86 1.51
N TRP A 42 -11.38 2.87 2.19
CA TRP A 42 -10.11 3.46 1.79
C TRP A 42 -8.95 2.54 2.12
N THR A 43 -8.04 2.39 1.16
CA THR A 43 -6.84 1.58 1.31
C THR A 43 -5.79 2.06 0.30
N VAL A 44 -4.64 1.39 0.27
CA VAL A 44 -3.62 1.65 -0.73
C VAL A 44 -3.83 0.73 -1.93
N PRO A 45 -3.40 1.15 -3.14
CA PRO A 45 -3.47 0.26 -4.31
C PRO A 45 -2.70 -1.02 -4.03
N LYS A 46 -3.30 -2.17 -4.31
CA LYS A 46 -2.66 -3.45 -4.04
C LYS A 46 -3.24 -4.56 -4.87
N GLY A 47 -2.47 -5.62 -5.03
CA GLY A 47 -2.92 -6.79 -5.73
C GLY A 47 -1.96 -7.95 -5.53
N TRP A 48 -2.18 -8.99 -6.33
CA TRP A 48 -1.36 -10.20 -6.25
C TRP A 48 -0.03 -9.99 -6.96
N PRO A 49 1.03 -10.70 -6.53
CA PRO A 49 2.27 -10.70 -7.29
C PRO A 49 2.03 -11.12 -8.73
N MET A 50 2.84 -10.61 -9.62
CA MET A 50 2.68 -10.86 -11.05
C MET A 50 3.81 -11.71 -11.56
N LYS A 51 3.45 -12.75 -12.32
CA LYS A 51 4.43 -13.69 -12.87
C LYS A 51 5.44 -12.93 -13.75
N GLY A 52 6.71 -13.22 -13.54
CA GLY A 52 7.76 -12.61 -14.34
C GLY A 52 8.13 -11.19 -13.94
N ARG A 53 7.55 -10.67 -12.85
CA ARG A 53 7.85 -9.32 -12.39
C ARG A 53 8.30 -9.32 -10.96
N LYS A 54 9.16 -8.38 -10.61
CA LYS A 54 9.53 -8.14 -9.21
C LYS A 54 8.32 -7.58 -8.47
N ASP A 55 8.27 -7.80 -7.17
CA ASP A 55 7.14 -7.37 -6.36
C ASP A 55 6.95 -5.86 -6.38
N PHE A 56 8.03 -5.08 -6.33
CA PHE A 56 7.90 -3.62 -6.38
C PHE A 56 7.34 -3.16 -7.72
N ASP A 57 7.64 -3.88 -8.80
CA ASP A 57 7.13 -3.54 -10.12
C ASP A 57 5.65 -3.89 -10.23
N ALA A 58 5.25 -5.03 -9.67
CA ALA A 58 3.83 -5.39 -9.60
C ALA A 58 3.05 -4.35 -8.80
N ALA A 59 3.61 -3.89 -7.68
CA ALA A 59 2.96 -2.85 -6.88
C ALA A 59 2.80 -1.55 -7.68
N ARG A 60 3.83 -1.17 -8.44
CA ARG A 60 3.78 0.02 -9.30
C ARG A 60 2.66 -0.10 -10.33
N ILE A 61 2.52 -1.27 -10.91
CA ILE A 61 1.46 -1.52 -11.90
C ILE A 61 0.08 -1.42 -11.25
N GLU A 62 -0.08 -1.94 -10.03
CA GLU A 62 -1.35 -1.82 -9.33
C GLU A 62 -1.72 -0.35 -9.10
N ALA A 63 -0.74 0.48 -8.75
CA ALA A 63 -1.00 1.90 -8.55
C ALA A 63 -1.47 2.56 -9.84
N GLU A 64 -0.87 2.20 -10.98
CA GLU A 64 -1.29 2.73 -12.25
C GLU A 64 -2.71 2.28 -12.61
N GLN A 65 -3.01 1.00 -12.41
CA GLN A 65 -4.30 0.44 -12.80
C GLN A 65 -5.43 0.90 -11.90
N GLU A 66 -5.18 1.05 -10.60
CA GLU A 66 -6.22 1.39 -9.63
C GLU A 66 -6.37 2.89 -9.43
N ALA A 67 -5.27 3.64 -9.49
CA ALA A 67 -5.27 5.05 -9.11
C ALA A 67 -4.83 5.99 -10.23
N GLY A 68 -4.33 5.45 -11.34
CA GLY A 68 -3.90 6.28 -12.46
C GLY A 68 -2.64 7.08 -12.16
N VAL A 69 -1.77 6.57 -11.31
CA VAL A 69 -0.52 7.25 -10.97
C VAL A 69 0.67 6.50 -11.54
N ILE A 70 1.65 7.25 -12.02
CA ILE A 70 2.88 6.73 -12.59
C ILE A 70 4.03 7.34 -11.80
N GLY A 71 5.04 6.53 -11.51
CA GLY A 71 6.17 7.04 -10.78
C GLY A 71 7.27 6.01 -10.64
N LYS A 72 8.23 6.33 -9.80
CA LYS A 72 9.37 5.48 -9.53
C LYS A 72 9.17 4.79 -8.18
N SER A 73 9.19 3.45 -8.20
CA SER A 73 8.99 2.66 -6.99
C SER A 73 10.30 2.40 -6.28
N SER A 74 10.25 2.44 -4.96
CA SER A 74 11.31 1.86 -4.15
C SER A 74 11.39 0.37 -4.44
N LYS A 75 12.59 -0.18 -4.45
CA LYS A 75 12.78 -1.62 -4.64
C LYS A 75 12.62 -2.40 -3.35
N LYS A 76 12.56 -1.71 -2.21
CA LYS A 76 12.38 -2.31 -0.90
C LYS A 76 11.08 -1.85 -0.28
N PRO A 77 10.37 -2.75 0.41
CA PRO A 77 9.15 -2.33 1.08
C PRO A 77 9.49 -1.48 2.30
N ILE A 78 8.59 -0.57 2.63
CA ILE A 78 8.71 0.26 3.82
C ILE A 78 8.14 -0.45 5.04
N GLY A 79 7.30 -1.45 4.81
CA GLY A 79 6.70 -2.23 5.88
C GLY A 79 5.65 -3.17 5.32
N THR A 80 4.96 -3.85 6.22
CA THR A 80 3.92 -4.78 5.86
C THR A 80 2.69 -4.53 6.72
N PHE A 81 1.54 -4.97 6.23
CA PHE A 81 0.33 -5.03 7.05
C PHE A 81 -0.46 -6.26 6.67
N GLU A 82 -1.37 -6.66 7.54
CA GLU A 82 -2.20 -7.84 7.32
C GLU A 82 -3.66 -7.43 7.26
N TYR A 83 -4.43 -8.19 6.48
CA TYR A 83 -5.88 -8.03 6.49
C TYR A 83 -6.53 -9.35 6.15
N TRP A 84 -7.81 -9.49 6.56
CA TRP A 84 -8.60 -10.67 6.25
C TRP A 84 -9.37 -10.41 4.97
N LYS A 85 -9.11 -11.24 3.95
CA LYS A 85 -9.83 -11.16 2.69
C LYS A 85 -10.97 -12.16 2.70
N ARG A 86 -12.17 -11.67 2.47
CA ARG A 86 -13.33 -12.53 2.43
C ARG A 86 -13.38 -13.31 1.12
N ARG A 87 -13.57 -14.60 1.24
CA ARG A 87 -13.84 -15.50 0.12
C ARG A 87 -15.28 -16.00 0.25
N GLU A 88 -15.71 -16.83 -0.69
CA GLU A 88 -17.08 -17.33 -0.67
C GLU A 88 -17.41 -18.06 0.63
N THR A 89 -16.52 -18.92 1.10
CA THR A 89 -16.77 -19.77 2.24
C THR A 89 -15.79 -19.60 3.38
N GLN A 90 -14.85 -18.66 3.27
CA GLN A 90 -13.79 -18.53 4.27
C GLN A 90 -13.17 -17.14 4.21
N PHE A 91 -12.34 -16.86 5.19
CA PHE A 91 -11.48 -15.69 5.18
C PHE A 91 -10.04 -16.16 5.05
N ASP A 92 -9.26 -15.45 4.24
CA ASP A 92 -7.83 -15.69 4.12
C ASP A 92 -7.08 -14.53 4.74
N LEU A 93 -6.06 -14.85 5.52
CA LEU A 93 -5.17 -13.82 6.06
C LEU A 93 -4.13 -13.49 5.00
N ILE A 94 -4.08 -12.21 4.60
CA ILE A 94 -3.17 -11.74 3.57
C ILE A 94 -2.13 -10.84 4.22
N GLU A 95 -0.86 -11.10 3.93
CA GLU A 95 0.22 -10.21 4.29
C GLU A 95 0.57 -9.36 3.08
N VAL A 96 0.63 -8.04 3.26
CA VAL A 96 0.84 -7.09 2.17
C VAL A 96 2.15 -6.35 2.40
N ALA A 97 3.07 -6.43 1.44
CA ALA A 97 4.30 -5.65 1.46
C ALA A 97 4.04 -4.32 0.75
N VAL A 98 4.41 -3.22 1.39
CA VAL A 98 4.09 -1.88 0.93
C VAL A 98 5.33 -1.19 0.38
N TYR A 99 5.29 -0.80 -0.90
CA TYR A 99 6.41 -0.18 -1.60
C TYR A 99 6.13 1.29 -1.87
N PRO A 100 6.96 2.20 -1.35
CA PRO A 100 6.80 3.63 -1.67
C PRO A 100 6.94 3.88 -3.17
N LEU A 101 6.12 4.77 -3.69
CA LEU A 101 6.16 5.19 -5.09
C LEU A 101 6.25 6.70 -5.14
N LYS A 102 7.30 7.22 -5.76
CA LYS A 102 7.41 8.65 -6.01
C LYS A 102 6.63 8.97 -7.28
N VAL A 103 5.48 9.60 -7.14
CA VAL A 103 4.60 9.88 -8.26
C VAL A 103 5.18 11.01 -9.09
N THR A 104 5.30 10.77 -10.39
CA THR A 104 5.80 11.77 -11.33
C THR A 104 4.73 12.24 -12.28
N LYS A 105 3.63 11.48 -12.42
CA LYS A 105 2.57 11.81 -13.37
C LYS A 105 1.26 11.20 -12.92
N THR A 106 0.17 11.91 -13.14
CA THR A 106 -1.17 11.37 -12.95
C THR A 106 -1.85 11.31 -14.31
N LEU A 107 -2.62 10.24 -14.53
CA LEU A 107 -3.31 10.03 -15.79
C LEU A 107 -4.72 10.59 -15.71
N ALA A 108 -5.27 11.02 -16.85
CA ALA A 108 -6.67 11.45 -16.92
C ALA A 108 -7.61 10.25 -16.95
N ARG A 109 -7.15 9.12 -17.49
CA ARG A 109 -7.90 7.87 -17.53
C ARG A 109 -6.96 6.70 -17.28
N TRP A 110 -7.48 5.67 -16.63
CA TRP A 110 -6.72 4.48 -16.32
C TRP A 110 -7.67 3.29 -16.24
N LYS A 111 -7.12 2.07 -16.06
CA LYS A 111 -7.87 0.83 -16.20
C LYS A 111 -9.12 0.79 -15.32
N GLU A 112 -8.99 1.13 -14.03
CA GLU A 112 -10.12 1.03 -13.08
C GLU A 112 -10.68 2.39 -12.72
N TYR A 113 -10.56 3.34 -13.64
CA TYR A 113 -10.95 4.74 -13.44
C TYR A 113 -12.37 4.90 -12.87
N GLU A 114 -13.32 4.13 -13.39
CA GLU A 114 -14.71 4.25 -12.97
C GLU A 114 -15.08 3.30 -11.82
N GLU A 115 -14.15 2.46 -11.39
CA GLU A 115 -14.44 1.44 -10.39
C GLU A 115 -14.02 1.84 -8.99
N ARG A 116 -13.20 2.88 -8.84
CA ARG A 116 -12.65 3.28 -7.57
C ARG A 116 -12.61 4.78 -7.44
N GLN A 117 -12.77 5.27 -6.23
CA GLN A 117 -12.49 6.66 -5.93
C GLN A 117 -11.01 6.78 -5.55
N VAL A 118 -10.44 7.94 -5.85
CA VAL A 118 -9.03 8.24 -5.57
C VAL A 118 -8.99 9.51 -4.73
N ARG A 119 -8.15 9.51 -3.69
CA ARG A 119 -8.05 10.66 -2.81
C ARG A 119 -6.62 10.87 -2.37
N TRP A 120 -6.16 12.11 -2.40
CA TRP A 120 -4.84 12.50 -1.92
C TRP A 120 -4.99 13.15 -0.55
N VAL A 121 -4.28 12.62 0.45
CA VAL A 121 -4.41 13.07 1.83
C VAL A 121 -3.06 13.08 2.52
N LEU A 122 -2.95 13.84 3.59
CA LEU A 122 -1.75 13.81 4.43
C LEU A 122 -1.68 12.48 5.17
N PRO A 123 -0.47 12.05 5.58
CA PRO A 123 -0.32 10.76 6.26
C PRO A 123 -1.21 10.57 7.47
N ILE A 124 -1.40 11.62 8.28
CA ILE A 124 -2.25 11.49 9.46
C ILE A 124 -3.72 11.31 9.07
N GLU A 125 -4.15 11.96 7.99
CA GLU A 125 -5.51 11.77 7.47
C GLU A 125 -5.67 10.36 6.91
N ALA A 126 -4.66 9.90 6.17
CA ALA A 126 -4.68 8.55 5.61
C ALA A 126 -4.82 7.51 6.70
N ALA A 127 -4.08 7.67 7.81
CA ALA A 127 -4.13 6.74 8.92
C ALA A 127 -5.53 6.65 9.53
N ARG A 128 -6.29 7.75 9.50
CA ARG A 128 -7.66 7.76 10.02
C ARG A 128 -8.66 7.12 9.08
N LEU A 129 -8.36 7.13 7.79
CA LEU A 129 -9.29 6.64 6.77
C LEU A 129 -9.21 5.14 6.55
N VAL A 130 -8.03 4.53 6.74
CA VAL A 130 -7.86 3.10 6.47
C VAL A 130 -8.36 2.29 7.67
N SER A 131 -8.77 1.04 7.39
CA SER A 131 -9.32 0.17 8.43
C SER A 131 -8.28 -0.71 9.10
N GLU A 132 -7.20 -1.02 8.40
CA GLU A 132 -6.21 -1.97 8.90
C GLU A 132 -5.30 -1.29 9.91
N PRO A 133 -5.24 -1.80 11.16
CA PRO A 133 -4.44 -1.15 12.20
C PRO A 133 -2.95 -1.05 11.87
N GLN A 134 -2.39 -2.07 11.26
CA GLN A 134 -0.97 -2.06 10.91
C GLN A 134 -0.68 -1.06 9.81
N LEU A 135 -1.58 -0.93 8.83
CA LEU A 135 -1.45 0.08 7.78
C LEU A 135 -1.56 1.48 8.38
N ALA A 136 -2.52 1.68 9.27
CA ALA A 136 -2.68 2.97 9.94
C ALA A 136 -1.41 3.33 10.72
N HIS A 137 -0.83 2.35 11.41
CA HIS A 137 0.40 2.58 12.15
C HIS A 137 1.55 2.99 11.21
N LEU A 138 1.68 2.28 10.08
CA LEU A 138 2.70 2.60 9.09
C LEU A 138 2.53 4.02 8.57
N LEU A 139 1.29 4.40 8.25
CA LEU A 139 1.01 5.75 7.75
C LEU A 139 1.31 6.81 8.79
N ARG A 140 0.96 6.57 10.06
CA ARG A 140 1.26 7.52 11.12
C ARG A 140 2.77 7.74 11.29
N SER A 141 3.57 6.71 11.02
CA SER A 141 5.01 6.83 11.15
C SER A 141 5.62 7.80 10.14
N LEU A 142 4.88 8.14 9.08
CA LEU A 142 5.31 9.11 8.08
C LEU A 142 4.88 10.53 8.41
N ALA A 143 3.98 10.70 9.40
CA ALA A 143 3.41 12.01 9.69
C ALA A 143 4.42 13.08 10.11
N PRO A 144 5.50 12.78 10.85
CA PRO A 144 6.45 13.81 11.26
C PRO A 144 7.43 14.25 10.18
N ILE A 145 7.33 13.70 8.97
CA ILE A 145 8.26 14.09 7.89
C ILE A 145 7.94 15.52 7.46
N THR A 146 8.92 16.40 7.58
CA THR A 146 8.78 17.82 7.24
C THR A 146 9.08 18.02 5.75
N GLU A 147 8.87 19.27 5.28
CA GLU A 147 9.21 19.60 3.90
C GLU A 147 10.69 19.41 3.62
N GLU A 148 11.55 19.66 4.61
CA GLU A 148 12.99 19.49 4.44
C GLU A 148 13.35 18.04 4.24
N ASP A 149 12.54 17.14 4.79
CA ASP A 149 12.75 15.70 4.67
C ASP A 149 11.89 15.09 3.57
N ALA A 150 11.31 15.91 2.73
CA ALA A 150 10.32 15.47 1.75
C ALA A 150 10.91 14.77 0.54
N ASP A 151 12.15 14.31 0.62
CA ASP A 151 12.72 13.41 -0.38
C ASP A 151 12.24 12.00 -0.05
N ILE A 152 11.54 11.40 -0.99
CA ILE A 152 11.00 10.06 -0.81
C ILE A 152 12.07 9.05 -0.42
N SER A 153 13.30 9.25 -0.92
CA SER A 153 14.37 8.31 -0.58
C SER A 153 14.65 8.27 0.91
N SER A 154 14.41 9.36 1.63
CA SER A 154 14.60 9.36 3.08
C SER A 154 13.51 8.61 3.81
N MET A 155 12.36 8.40 3.19
CA MET A 155 11.26 7.66 3.78
C MET A 155 11.39 6.16 3.59
N ILE A 156 12.28 5.74 2.69
CA ILE A 156 12.49 4.33 2.38
C ILE A 156 13.30 3.63 3.45
N VAL A 157 14.16 4.38 4.13
CA VAL A 157 15.04 3.84 5.16
C VAL A 157 14.32 3.88 6.50
N PRO A 158 14.12 2.73 7.15
CA PRO A 158 13.48 2.73 8.47
C PRO A 158 14.27 3.60 9.44
N LYS A 159 13.57 4.37 10.26
CA LYS A 159 14.23 5.20 11.25
C LYS A 159 14.75 4.32 12.39
N PRO A 160 15.96 4.56 12.86
CA PRO A 160 16.44 3.87 14.05
C PRO A 160 15.61 4.31 15.26
N HIS A 161 15.46 3.42 16.19
CA HIS A 161 14.72 3.69 17.42
C HIS A 161 15.66 3.89 18.58
#